data_1d477a19b943d0cc35f915d6b177a4d3
#
_entry.id   1d477a19b943d0cc35f915d6b177a4d3
#
_cell.length_a   1.000
_cell.length_b   1.000
_cell.length_c   1.000
_cell.angle_alpha   90.00
_cell.angle_beta   90.00
_cell.angle_gamma   90.00
#
_symmetry.space_group_name_H-M   'P 1'
#
loop_
_entity.id
_entity.type
_entity.pdbx_description
1 polymer ?
#
loop_
_entity_poly.entity_id
_entity_poly.type
_entity_poly.pdbx_seq_one_letter_code
_entity_poly.pdbx_strand_id
1 'polypeptide(L)'
;VTSDGGPQSHTAILARQLGLPAIVAAKSIHEFADGTEVFVDAGLGTITDEVIEEHHRYAEAWAELQRNPLTYEGGGGILADGTRVQLLANIGSAQDAEKAAAANADGVGLFRTEFLFLDREDEPGVEEQTAAYAETFAHLPGKKVVVRTIDAGADKPLPFLTDADE
;
A
#
# COMPACT_ATOMS: atom_id res chain seq x y z
N VAL A 1 -17.37 -0.57 -4.14
CA VAL A 1 -18.05 -0.78 -2.85
C VAL A 1 -18.46 -2.24 -2.74
N THR A 2 -18.31 -2.87 -1.56
CA THR A 2 -18.77 -4.24 -1.31
C THR A 2 -19.67 -4.28 -0.07
N SER A 3 -20.71 -5.14 -0.10
CA SER A 3 -21.63 -5.34 1.03
C SER A 3 -20.97 -6.05 2.22
N ASP A 4 -19.96 -6.86 1.92
CA ASP A 4 -19.27 -7.73 2.88
C ASP A 4 -17.76 -7.55 2.80
N GLY A 5 -17.05 -8.19 3.71
CA GLY A 5 -15.60 -8.15 3.80
C GLY A 5 -15.11 -7.11 4.81
N GLY A 6 -13.81 -7.16 5.06
CA GLY A 6 -13.12 -6.23 5.97
C GLY A 6 -12.00 -5.46 5.27
N PRO A 7 -11.32 -4.55 5.98
CA PRO A 7 -10.22 -3.75 5.43
C PRO A 7 -9.03 -4.60 4.94
N GLN A 8 -8.95 -5.85 5.36
CA GLN A 8 -7.90 -6.81 4.98
C GLN A 8 -8.40 -7.85 3.97
N SER A 9 -9.64 -7.73 3.48
CA SER A 9 -10.14 -8.62 2.44
C SER A 9 -9.33 -8.47 1.14
N HIS A 10 -9.29 -9.52 0.34
CA HIS A 10 -8.59 -9.53 -0.94
C HIS A 10 -9.03 -8.36 -1.84
N THR A 11 -10.32 -8.10 -1.90
CA THR A 11 -10.90 -6.98 -2.66
C THR A 11 -10.41 -5.61 -2.16
N ALA A 12 -10.34 -5.41 -0.84
CA ALA A 12 -9.85 -4.17 -0.24
C ALA A 12 -8.35 -3.96 -0.53
N ILE A 13 -7.56 -5.04 -0.48
CA ILE A 13 -6.13 -5.02 -0.79
C ILE A 13 -5.92 -4.65 -2.27
N LEU A 14 -6.64 -5.31 -3.19
CA LEU A 14 -6.56 -5.01 -4.62
C LEU A 14 -6.97 -3.56 -4.93
N ALA A 15 -8.08 -3.09 -4.36
CA ALA A 15 -8.52 -1.71 -4.57
C ALA A 15 -7.45 -0.70 -4.11
N ARG A 16 -6.82 -0.95 -2.96
CA ARG A 16 -5.73 -0.12 -2.45
C ARG A 16 -4.49 -0.14 -3.36
N GLN A 17 -4.11 -1.33 -3.88
CA GLN A 17 -3.00 -1.46 -4.82
C GLN A 17 -3.25 -0.72 -6.14
N LEU A 18 -4.49 -0.70 -6.60
CA LEU A 18 -4.92 -0.01 -7.81
C LEU A 18 -5.21 1.50 -7.58
N GLY A 19 -5.07 1.99 -6.35
CA GLY A 19 -5.39 3.39 -6.02
C GLY A 19 -6.88 3.73 -6.15
N LEU A 20 -7.76 2.72 -6.08
CA LEU A 20 -9.20 2.93 -6.21
C LEU A 20 -9.83 3.24 -4.85
N PRO A 21 -10.70 4.28 -4.77
CA PRO A 21 -11.49 4.51 -3.57
C PRO A 21 -12.42 3.31 -3.34
N ALA A 22 -12.41 2.75 -2.13
CA ALA A 22 -13.19 1.56 -1.81
C ALA A 22 -13.79 1.64 -0.41
N ILE A 23 -15.04 1.21 -0.30
CA ILE A 23 -15.74 0.99 0.96
C ILE A 23 -16.11 -0.49 1.04
N VAL A 24 -15.83 -1.13 2.15
CA VAL A 24 -16.18 -2.53 2.44
C VAL A 24 -17.21 -2.60 3.57
N ALA A 25 -17.95 -3.70 3.65
CA ALA A 25 -19.01 -3.92 4.64
C ALA A 25 -20.15 -2.86 4.57
N ALA A 26 -20.38 -2.27 3.40
CA ALA A 26 -21.47 -1.32 3.15
C ALA A 26 -22.78 -2.07 2.89
N LYS A 27 -23.44 -2.54 3.94
CA LYS A 27 -24.68 -3.35 3.81
C LYS A 27 -25.80 -2.60 3.09
N SER A 28 -25.84 -1.27 3.20
CA SER A 28 -26.81 -0.40 2.55
C SER A 28 -26.63 -0.27 1.02
N ILE A 29 -25.56 -0.81 0.45
CA ILE A 29 -25.32 -0.72 -1.00
C ILE A 29 -26.47 -1.33 -1.82
N HIS A 30 -27.19 -2.30 -1.28
CA HIS A 30 -28.33 -2.94 -1.92
C HIS A 30 -29.60 -2.09 -1.93
N GLU A 31 -29.62 -0.97 -1.21
CA GLU A 31 -30.75 -0.03 -1.18
C GLU A 31 -30.75 0.88 -2.42
N PHE A 32 -29.60 1.01 -3.11
CA PHE A 32 -29.50 1.78 -4.34
C PHE A 32 -29.92 0.92 -5.54
N ALA A 33 -30.75 1.50 -6.40
CA ALA A 33 -31.18 0.85 -7.64
C ALA A 33 -30.01 0.83 -8.66
N ASP A 34 -30.02 -0.14 -9.56
CA ASP A 34 -29.07 -0.21 -10.66
C ASP A 34 -29.15 1.07 -11.52
N GLY A 35 -27.99 1.67 -11.79
CA GLY A 35 -27.89 2.92 -12.55
C GLY A 35 -28.03 4.19 -11.72
N THR A 36 -28.25 4.08 -10.40
CA THR A 36 -28.22 5.25 -9.51
C THR A 36 -26.80 5.84 -9.48
N GLU A 37 -26.69 7.15 -9.71
CA GLU A 37 -25.46 7.89 -9.49
C GLU A 37 -25.23 8.04 -7.99
N VAL A 38 -24.03 7.69 -7.53
CA VAL A 38 -23.65 7.79 -6.12
C VAL A 38 -22.28 8.47 -5.97
N PHE A 39 -22.11 9.23 -4.91
CA PHE A 39 -20.81 9.72 -4.48
C PHE A 39 -20.25 8.81 -3.39
N VAL A 40 -19.00 8.38 -3.58
CA VAL A 40 -18.27 7.49 -2.66
C VAL A 40 -17.09 8.24 -2.06
N ASP A 41 -17.14 8.53 -0.77
CA ASP A 41 -15.99 9.04 -0.02
C ASP A 41 -15.35 7.91 0.78
N ALA A 42 -14.27 7.36 0.25
CA ALA A 42 -13.53 6.28 0.91
C ALA A 42 -12.75 6.74 2.14
N GLY A 43 -12.45 8.04 2.26
CA GLY A 43 -11.77 8.62 3.41
C GLY A 43 -12.69 8.71 4.62
N LEU A 44 -13.95 9.11 4.40
CA LEU A 44 -14.98 9.16 5.44
C LEU A 44 -15.76 7.85 5.58
N GLY A 45 -15.64 6.93 4.61
CA GLY A 45 -16.39 5.68 4.58
C GLY A 45 -17.88 5.89 4.30
N THR A 46 -18.24 6.91 3.52
CA THR A 46 -19.62 7.28 3.21
C THR A 46 -19.98 7.08 1.75
N ILE A 47 -21.26 6.77 1.50
CA ILE A 47 -21.86 6.69 0.18
C ILE A 47 -23.20 7.40 0.21
N THR A 48 -23.51 8.19 -0.81
CA THR A 48 -24.80 8.92 -0.94
C THR A 48 -25.24 8.99 -2.39
N ASP A 49 -26.53 8.95 -2.62
CA ASP A 49 -27.21 9.25 -3.90
C ASP A 49 -27.65 10.71 -4.02
N GLU A 50 -27.56 11.48 -2.92
CA GLU A 50 -27.73 12.93 -2.96
C GLU A 50 -26.45 13.58 -3.49
N VAL A 51 -26.21 13.41 -4.82
CA VAL A 51 -25.01 13.95 -5.47
C VAL A 51 -25.21 15.44 -5.77
N ILE A 52 -24.33 16.28 -5.26
CA ILE A 52 -24.32 17.73 -5.44
C ILE A 52 -23.09 18.18 -6.21
N GLU A 53 -23.11 19.41 -6.73
CA GLU A 53 -22.01 20.00 -7.51
C GLU A 53 -20.65 19.97 -6.79
N GLU A 54 -20.65 20.07 -5.46
CA GLU A 54 -19.43 19.99 -4.66
C GLU A 54 -18.81 18.58 -4.74
N HIS A 55 -19.61 17.53 -4.77
CA HIS A 55 -19.16 16.15 -4.93
C HIS A 55 -18.47 15.94 -6.29
N HIS A 56 -19.02 16.50 -7.38
CA HIS A 56 -18.40 16.44 -8.71
C HIS A 56 -17.05 17.15 -8.71
N ARG A 57 -16.97 18.36 -8.16
CA ARG A 57 -15.69 19.10 -8.05
C ARG A 57 -14.65 18.35 -7.22
N TYR A 58 -15.07 17.71 -6.14
CA TYR A 58 -14.16 16.90 -5.32
C TYR A 58 -13.65 15.68 -6.09
N ALA A 59 -14.54 14.97 -6.77
CA ALA A 59 -14.18 13.81 -7.60
C ALA A 59 -13.23 14.19 -8.75
N GLU A 60 -13.47 15.33 -9.42
CA GLU A 60 -12.60 15.84 -10.47
C GLU A 60 -11.22 16.22 -9.94
N ALA A 61 -11.15 16.92 -8.80
CA ALA A 61 -9.88 17.28 -8.17
C ALA A 61 -9.08 16.05 -7.74
N TRP A 62 -9.76 15.03 -7.21
CA TRP A 62 -9.14 13.75 -6.86
C TRP A 62 -8.63 13.02 -8.10
N ALA A 63 -9.42 12.95 -9.18
CA ALA A 63 -9.02 12.34 -10.44
C ALA A 63 -7.83 13.06 -11.08
N GLU A 64 -7.75 14.38 -10.96
CA GLU A 64 -6.61 15.17 -11.44
C GLU A 64 -5.32 14.85 -10.65
N LEU A 65 -5.40 14.72 -9.34
CA LEU A 65 -4.28 14.29 -8.50
C LEU A 65 -3.78 12.88 -8.85
N GLN A 66 -4.69 11.98 -9.27
CA GLN A 66 -4.29 10.64 -9.72
C GLN A 66 -3.60 10.66 -11.08
N ARG A 67 -4.03 11.54 -11.99
CA ARG A 67 -3.39 11.72 -13.31
C ARG A 67 -2.05 12.43 -13.21
N ASN A 68 -1.95 13.42 -12.32
CA ASN A 68 -0.77 14.25 -12.11
C ASN A 68 -0.38 14.19 -10.63
N PRO A 69 0.19 13.06 -10.17
CA PRO A 69 0.59 12.93 -8.77
C PRO A 69 1.64 13.99 -8.44
N LEU A 70 1.53 14.53 -7.21
CA LEU A 70 2.53 15.45 -6.71
C LEU A 70 3.90 14.78 -6.75
N THR A 71 4.86 15.44 -7.39
CA THR A 71 6.24 14.98 -7.42
C THR A 71 6.97 15.46 -6.17
N TYR A 72 7.73 14.56 -5.56
CA TYR A 72 8.61 14.88 -4.44
C TYR A 72 10.05 15.02 -4.96
N GLU A 73 10.65 16.19 -4.74
CA GLU A 73 11.99 16.50 -5.23
C GLU A 73 13.12 15.90 -4.35
N GLY A 74 12.75 15.24 -3.26
CA GLY A 74 13.69 14.71 -2.28
C GLY A 74 14.15 15.73 -1.24
N GLY A 75 15.03 15.31 -0.32
CA GLY A 75 15.63 16.18 0.69
C GLY A 75 14.84 16.36 1.98
N GLY A 76 13.79 15.60 2.17
CA GLY A 76 12.93 15.64 3.36
C GLY A 76 11.94 16.80 3.36
N GLY A 77 10.94 16.70 4.23
CA GLY A 77 10.05 17.78 4.55
C GLY A 77 10.65 18.72 5.61
N ILE A 78 10.16 19.94 5.68
CA ILE A 78 10.50 20.90 6.75
C ILE A 78 9.20 21.39 7.37
N LEU A 79 9.04 21.18 8.67
CA LEU A 79 7.91 21.70 9.42
C LEU A 79 8.04 23.22 9.62
N ALA A 80 6.95 23.88 10.04
CA ALA A 80 6.94 25.33 10.27
C ALA A 80 7.95 25.81 11.31
N ASP A 81 8.35 24.95 12.23
CA ASP A 81 9.38 25.22 13.25
C ASP A 81 10.82 24.94 12.77
N GLY A 82 10.99 24.55 11.50
CA GLY A 82 12.30 24.19 10.93
C GLY A 82 12.73 22.74 11.13
N THR A 83 11.92 21.91 11.79
CA THR A 83 12.22 20.49 11.98
C THR A 83 12.22 19.76 10.66
N ARG A 84 13.29 18.99 10.38
CA ARG A 84 13.38 18.14 9.18
C ARG A 84 12.65 16.83 9.40
N VAL A 85 11.86 16.42 8.41
CA VAL A 85 11.13 15.15 8.38
C VAL A 85 11.51 14.37 7.13
N GLN A 86 11.93 13.11 7.30
CA GLN A 86 12.24 12.23 6.17
C GLN A 86 10.97 11.60 5.62
N LEU A 87 10.86 11.52 4.29
CA LEU A 87 9.85 10.73 3.59
C LEU A 87 10.42 9.37 3.23
N LEU A 88 10.05 8.36 4.00
CA LEU A 88 10.55 7.00 3.87
C LEU A 88 9.52 6.10 3.21
N ALA A 89 9.95 5.29 2.24
CA ALA A 89 9.09 4.32 1.58
C ALA A 89 8.89 3.06 2.43
N ASN A 90 7.77 2.37 2.21
CA ASN A 90 7.59 0.98 2.62
C ASN A 90 7.69 0.10 1.37
N ILE A 91 8.54 -0.92 1.40
CA ILE A 91 8.81 -1.79 0.26
C ILE A 91 8.69 -3.26 0.65
N GLY A 92 8.44 -4.12 -0.35
CA GLY A 92 8.42 -5.57 -0.22
C GLY A 92 9.31 -6.28 -1.26
N SER A 93 9.85 -5.54 -2.24
CA SER A 93 10.62 -6.10 -3.35
C SER A 93 11.65 -5.12 -3.92
N ALA A 94 12.55 -5.60 -4.77
CA ALA A 94 13.47 -4.76 -5.54
C ALA A 94 12.71 -3.81 -6.49
N GLN A 95 11.61 -4.25 -7.07
CA GLN A 95 10.75 -3.40 -7.90
C GLN A 95 10.14 -2.23 -7.12
N ASP A 96 9.75 -2.44 -5.87
CA ASP A 96 9.26 -1.36 -5.02
C ASP A 96 10.39 -0.40 -4.64
N ALA A 97 11.61 -0.92 -4.43
CA ALA A 97 12.80 -0.09 -4.18
C ALA A 97 13.13 0.79 -5.40
N GLU A 98 13.01 0.27 -6.62
CA GLU A 98 13.16 1.03 -7.85
C GLU A 98 12.13 2.18 -7.92
N LYS A 99 10.85 1.88 -7.65
CA LYS A 99 9.78 2.90 -7.61
C LYS A 99 10.04 3.96 -6.54
N ALA A 100 10.47 3.53 -5.34
CA ALA A 100 10.80 4.43 -4.25
C ALA A 100 11.98 5.36 -4.61
N ALA A 101 12.99 4.83 -5.29
CA ALA A 101 14.12 5.61 -5.80
C ALA A 101 13.67 6.62 -6.88
N ALA A 102 12.84 6.19 -7.82
CA ALA A 102 12.27 7.06 -8.86
C ALA A 102 11.39 8.17 -8.28
N ALA A 103 10.68 7.88 -7.18
CA ALA A 103 9.90 8.87 -6.43
C ALA A 103 10.75 9.74 -5.49
N ASN A 104 12.07 9.67 -5.55
CA ASN A 104 13.00 10.42 -4.70
C ASN A 104 12.84 10.18 -3.18
N ALA A 105 12.31 9.05 -2.73
CA ALA A 105 12.20 8.75 -1.31
C ALA A 105 13.55 8.94 -0.59
N ASP A 106 13.54 9.48 0.62
CA ASP A 106 14.75 9.75 1.41
C ASP A 106 15.40 8.46 1.93
N GLY A 107 14.69 7.35 1.86
CA GLY A 107 15.13 6.03 2.26
C GLY A 107 13.96 5.08 2.39
N VAL A 108 14.18 3.99 3.10
CA VAL A 108 13.16 2.98 3.41
C VAL A 108 12.95 2.89 4.91
N GLY A 109 11.74 3.11 5.34
CA GLY A 109 11.31 3.00 6.73
C GLY A 109 10.91 1.58 7.12
N LEU A 110 10.50 0.77 6.13
CA LEU A 110 10.15 -0.63 6.33
C LEU A 110 10.36 -1.44 5.06
N PHE A 111 11.33 -2.33 5.08
CA PHE A 111 11.44 -3.41 4.09
C PHE A 111 10.85 -4.69 4.68
N ARG A 112 9.76 -5.14 4.09
CA ARG A 112 9.03 -6.35 4.49
C ARG A 112 9.66 -7.55 3.82
N THR A 113 10.52 -8.25 4.52
CA THR A 113 11.24 -9.42 3.99
C THR A 113 10.37 -10.65 3.82
N GLU A 114 9.22 -10.71 4.52
CA GLU A 114 8.28 -11.83 4.43
C GLU A 114 7.75 -12.08 3.01
N PHE A 115 7.70 -11.05 2.15
CA PHE A 115 7.28 -11.23 0.75
C PHE A 115 8.19 -12.18 -0.06
N LEU A 116 9.45 -12.34 0.36
CA LEU A 116 10.34 -13.32 -0.27
C LEU A 116 9.97 -14.76 0.08
N PHE A 117 9.23 -14.96 1.15
CA PHE A 117 8.88 -16.26 1.73
C PHE A 117 7.43 -16.67 1.43
N LEU A 118 6.59 -15.73 0.95
CA LEU A 118 5.19 -16.02 0.65
C LEU A 118 5.03 -16.79 -0.66
N ASP A 119 3.93 -17.53 -0.78
CA ASP A 119 3.54 -18.30 -1.98
C ASP A 119 4.58 -19.33 -2.44
N ARG A 120 5.30 -19.95 -1.47
CA ARG A 120 6.36 -20.92 -1.70
C ARG A 120 6.12 -22.19 -0.88
N GLU A 121 6.58 -23.32 -1.40
CA GLU A 121 6.57 -24.59 -0.68
C GLU A 121 7.85 -24.76 0.18
N ASP A 122 8.99 -24.20 -0.30
CA ASP A 122 10.29 -24.32 0.33
C ASP A 122 10.84 -22.97 0.80
N GLU A 123 11.60 -22.98 1.88
CA GLU A 123 12.32 -21.82 2.39
C GLU A 123 13.37 -21.33 1.38
N PRO A 124 13.44 -20.02 1.08
CA PRO A 124 14.50 -19.47 0.24
C PRO A 124 15.85 -19.64 0.92
N GLY A 125 16.82 -20.23 0.20
CA GLY A 125 18.17 -20.40 0.71
C GLY A 125 18.91 -19.08 0.97
N VAL A 126 19.98 -19.11 1.77
CA VAL A 126 20.77 -17.92 2.13
C VAL A 126 21.30 -17.18 0.89
N GLU A 127 21.72 -17.90 -0.14
CA GLU A 127 22.23 -17.29 -1.38
C GLU A 127 21.12 -16.55 -2.13
N GLU A 128 19.92 -17.13 -2.20
CA GLU A 128 18.74 -16.51 -2.83
C GLU A 128 18.31 -15.26 -2.06
N GLN A 129 18.22 -15.34 -0.74
CA GLN A 129 17.92 -14.20 0.13
C GLN A 129 18.96 -13.09 -0.04
N THR A 130 20.23 -13.45 -0.06
CA THR A 130 21.33 -12.49 -0.24
C THR A 130 21.23 -11.77 -1.57
N ALA A 131 20.94 -12.50 -2.66
CA ALA A 131 20.77 -11.91 -4.00
C ALA A 131 19.58 -10.94 -4.04
N ALA A 132 18.43 -11.33 -3.50
CA ALA A 132 17.21 -10.51 -3.46
C ALA A 132 17.41 -9.21 -2.63
N TYR A 133 18.10 -9.30 -1.50
CA TYR A 133 18.39 -8.12 -0.68
C TYR A 133 19.44 -7.22 -1.34
N ALA A 134 20.48 -7.79 -1.95
CA ALA A 134 21.50 -7.02 -2.68
C ALA A 134 20.87 -6.26 -3.86
N GLU A 135 19.99 -6.90 -4.63
CA GLU A 135 19.25 -6.25 -5.71
C GLU A 135 18.40 -5.09 -5.18
N THR A 136 17.67 -5.31 -4.08
CA THR A 136 16.86 -4.27 -3.44
C THR A 136 17.71 -3.06 -3.02
N PHE A 137 18.87 -3.31 -2.37
CA PHE A 137 19.75 -2.24 -1.90
C PHE A 137 20.45 -1.50 -3.02
N ALA A 138 20.67 -2.14 -4.17
CA ALA A 138 21.29 -1.51 -5.33
C ALA A 138 20.51 -0.31 -5.87
N HIS A 139 19.18 -0.29 -5.68
CA HIS A 139 18.33 0.85 -6.06
C HIS A 139 18.42 2.05 -5.10
N LEU A 140 19.02 1.88 -3.92
CA LEU A 140 19.00 2.86 -2.83
C LEU A 140 20.42 3.21 -2.33
N PRO A 141 21.36 3.56 -3.22
CA PRO A 141 22.75 3.80 -2.83
C PRO A 141 22.85 4.96 -1.83
N GLY A 142 23.52 4.70 -0.69
CA GLY A 142 23.76 5.69 0.35
C GLY A 142 22.52 6.09 1.18
N LYS A 143 21.35 5.50 0.91
CA LYS A 143 20.13 5.77 1.66
C LYS A 143 19.95 4.76 2.81
N LYS A 144 19.28 5.21 3.87
CA LYS A 144 18.89 4.35 4.99
C LYS A 144 17.83 3.36 4.54
N VAL A 145 18.02 2.07 4.85
CA VAL A 145 17.02 1.02 4.68
C VAL A 145 16.81 0.31 6.02
N VAL A 146 15.61 0.39 6.56
CA VAL A 146 15.22 -0.37 7.75
C VAL A 146 14.61 -1.68 7.28
N VAL A 147 15.29 -2.78 7.57
CA VAL A 147 14.87 -4.13 7.21
C VAL A 147 14.19 -4.77 8.42
N ARG A 148 12.95 -5.24 8.23
CA ARG A 148 12.25 -6.05 9.20
C ARG A 148 12.69 -7.51 9.02
N THR A 149 13.10 -8.17 10.09
CA THR A 149 13.27 -9.64 10.10
C THR A 149 11.90 -10.30 9.90
N ILE A 150 11.90 -11.57 9.51
CA ILE A 150 10.65 -12.32 9.25
C ILE A 150 9.69 -12.15 10.42
N ASP A 151 8.47 -11.77 10.07
CA ASP A 151 7.32 -11.65 10.94
C ASP A 151 6.23 -12.56 10.35
N ALA A 152 6.33 -13.85 10.68
CA ALA A 152 5.37 -14.87 10.27
C ALA A 152 4.53 -15.26 11.49
N GLY A 153 3.20 -15.29 11.31
CA GLY A 153 2.24 -15.65 12.34
C GLY A 153 1.08 -16.42 11.75
N ALA A 154 0.10 -16.76 12.58
CA ALA A 154 -1.06 -17.57 12.19
C ALA A 154 -1.89 -16.98 11.02
N ASP A 155 -1.80 -15.66 10.80
CA ASP A 155 -2.43 -14.94 9.68
C ASP A 155 -1.64 -15.02 8.36
N LYS A 156 -0.38 -15.47 8.44
CA LYS A 156 0.53 -15.65 7.30
C LYS A 156 1.37 -16.92 7.50
N PRO A 157 0.77 -18.11 7.44
CA PRO A 157 1.49 -19.34 7.68
C PRO A 157 2.54 -19.54 6.57
N LEU A 158 3.77 -19.84 7.00
CA LEU A 158 4.84 -20.31 6.13
C LEU A 158 4.94 -21.83 6.28
N PRO A 159 4.60 -22.61 5.24
CA PRO A 159 4.47 -24.08 5.35
C PRO A 159 5.73 -24.78 5.86
N PHE A 160 6.90 -24.18 5.68
CA PHE A 160 8.21 -24.69 6.07
C PHE A 160 8.71 -24.19 7.44
N LEU A 161 7.98 -23.27 8.09
CA LEU A 161 8.31 -22.72 9.42
C LEU A 161 7.26 -23.02 10.48
N THR A 162 6.04 -23.40 10.09
CA THR A 162 4.98 -23.75 11.02
C THR A 162 4.94 -25.26 11.18
N ASP A 163 5.20 -25.76 12.41
CA ASP A 163 4.91 -27.14 12.73
C ASP A 163 3.41 -27.39 12.56
N ALA A 164 3.06 -28.56 11.98
CA ALA A 164 1.69 -28.93 11.68
C ALA A 164 0.79 -29.10 12.94
N ASP A 165 1.35 -28.89 14.12
CA ASP A 165 0.72 -29.11 15.43
C ASP A 165 0.54 -27.80 16.25
N GLU A 166 0.76 -26.60 15.67
CA GLU A 166 0.42 -25.31 16.32
C GLU A 166 -0.86 -24.68 15.78
#